data_988037bf741cd322dce108ddcbef77df
#
_entry.id   988037bf741cd322dce108ddcbef77df
#
_cell.length_a   1.000
_cell.length_b   1.000
_cell.length_c   1.000
_cell.angle_alpha   90.00
_cell.angle_beta   90.00
_cell.angle_gamma   90.00
#
_symmetry.space_group_name_H-M   'P 1'
#
loop_
_entity.id
_entity.type
_entity.pdbx_description
1 polymer ?
#
loop_
_entity_poly.entity_id
_entity_poly.type
_entity_poly.pdbx_seq_one_letter_code
_entity_poly.pdbx_strand_id
1 'polypeptide(L)'
;MKKTISIIIIIAMCAMLASCGGVKNEVSDTEQPTLIDTMSLEEKVGQILFVRCVDDEQTDDLMSIKPGGILMFGRDFEGLTKDEVKEKIQSYQDKSDIPLIIGADEEGGTVVRVSSNPNLAPEKFKSPQEIYN
;
A
#
# COMPACT_ATOMS: atom_id res chain seq x y z
N MET A 1 -62.20 11.43 -26.65
CA MET A 1 -60.92 10.74 -26.93
C MET A 1 -59.71 11.53 -26.44
N LYS A 2 -59.50 12.82 -26.78
CA LYS A 2 -58.33 13.59 -26.33
C LYS A 2 -58.26 13.79 -24.80
N LYS A 3 -59.37 14.01 -24.11
CA LYS A 3 -59.42 14.18 -22.65
C LYS A 3 -59.15 12.90 -21.86
N THR A 4 -59.57 11.75 -22.36
CA THR A 4 -59.33 10.43 -21.74
C THR A 4 -57.85 10.02 -21.85
N ILE A 5 -57.20 10.29 -22.98
CA ILE A 5 -55.79 10.03 -23.21
C ILE A 5 -54.93 10.90 -22.27
N SER A 6 -55.29 12.18 -22.06
CA SER A 6 -54.58 13.10 -21.19
C SER A 6 -54.63 12.64 -19.72
N ILE A 7 -55.73 12.11 -19.25
CA ILE A 7 -55.90 11.61 -17.87
C ILE A 7 -55.05 10.35 -17.66
N ILE A 8 -54.97 9.45 -18.62
CA ILE A 8 -54.16 8.23 -18.55
C ILE A 8 -52.67 8.56 -18.48
N ILE A 9 -52.20 9.55 -19.22
CA ILE A 9 -50.78 10.00 -19.18
C ILE A 9 -50.42 10.61 -17.82
N ILE A 10 -51.32 11.39 -17.23
CA ILE A 10 -51.12 11.98 -15.91
C ILE A 10 -51.06 10.91 -14.82
N ILE A 11 -51.89 9.91 -14.85
CA ILE A 11 -51.89 8.79 -13.90
C ILE A 11 -50.61 7.96 -14.05
N ALA A 12 -50.13 7.73 -15.26
CA ALA A 12 -48.89 7.02 -15.52
C ALA A 12 -47.66 7.78 -15.03
N MET A 13 -47.64 9.11 -15.20
CA MET A 13 -46.55 9.96 -14.63
C MET A 13 -46.58 10.01 -13.11
N CYS A 14 -47.73 10.04 -12.46
CA CYS A 14 -47.85 9.99 -11.01
C CYS A 14 -47.39 8.64 -10.43
N ALA A 15 -47.63 7.54 -11.13
CA ALA A 15 -47.17 6.22 -10.72
C ALA A 15 -45.64 6.08 -10.76
N MET A 16 -44.96 6.76 -11.68
CA MET A 16 -43.50 6.76 -11.74
C MET A 16 -42.84 7.60 -10.61
N LEU A 17 -43.53 8.59 -10.10
CA LEU A 17 -43.04 9.41 -8.98
C LEU A 17 -43.17 8.73 -7.60
N ALA A 18 -44.05 7.73 -7.48
CA ALA A 18 -44.23 6.96 -6.25
C ALA A 18 -43.17 5.84 -6.07
N SER A 19 -42.32 5.60 -7.07
CA SER A 19 -41.25 4.59 -7.02
C SER A 19 -39.95 5.10 -6.37
N CYS A 20 -39.91 6.34 -5.88
CA CYS A 20 -38.85 6.80 -4.97
C CYS A 20 -39.21 6.42 -3.52
N GLY A 21 -39.58 5.17 -3.29
CA GLY A 21 -39.58 4.54 -1.98
C GLY A 21 -38.12 4.44 -1.55
N GLY A 22 -37.78 5.14 -0.45
CA GLY A 22 -36.43 5.18 0.08
C GLY A 22 -35.83 3.78 0.16
N VAL A 23 -34.71 3.59 -0.51
CA VAL A 23 -33.78 2.53 -0.20
C VAL A 23 -33.39 2.79 1.26
N LYS A 24 -34.04 2.10 2.19
CA LYS A 24 -33.46 1.91 3.50
C LYS A 24 -32.19 1.11 3.22
N ASN A 25 -31.06 1.79 3.17
CA ASN A 25 -29.80 1.16 3.43
C ASN A 25 -29.90 0.66 4.87
N GLU A 26 -30.42 -0.54 5.05
CA GLU A 26 -30.03 -1.33 6.20
C GLU A 26 -28.54 -1.56 5.97
N VAL A 27 -27.73 -0.69 6.58
CA VAL A 27 -26.34 -0.99 6.85
C VAL A 27 -26.42 -2.23 7.72
N SER A 28 -26.27 -3.38 7.07
CA SER A 28 -26.01 -4.63 7.77
C SER A 28 -24.68 -4.38 8.47
N ASP A 29 -24.76 -4.08 9.75
CA ASP A 29 -23.60 -3.88 10.65
C ASP A 29 -22.96 -5.23 10.99
N THR A 30 -22.82 -6.08 9.97
CA THR A 30 -21.87 -7.17 9.99
C THR A 30 -20.58 -6.62 9.37
N GLU A 31 -19.91 -5.70 10.11
CA GLU A 31 -18.52 -5.41 9.83
C GLU A 31 -17.77 -6.75 9.90
N GLN A 32 -17.32 -7.22 8.75
CA GLN A 32 -16.39 -8.35 8.77
C GLN A 32 -15.14 -7.89 9.52
N PRO A 33 -14.64 -8.70 10.47
CA PRO A 33 -13.48 -8.32 11.24
C PRO A 33 -12.33 -7.97 10.28
N THR A 34 -11.74 -6.82 10.48
CA THR A 34 -10.58 -6.39 9.71
C THR A 34 -9.37 -7.22 10.13
N LEU A 35 -8.33 -7.27 9.30
CA LEU A 35 -7.09 -7.95 9.64
C LEU A 35 -6.58 -7.54 11.02
N ILE A 36 -6.63 -6.25 11.34
CA ILE A 36 -6.16 -5.71 12.61
C ILE A 36 -6.96 -6.22 13.82
N ASP A 37 -8.25 -6.58 13.65
CA ASP A 37 -9.08 -7.10 14.73
C ASP A 37 -8.69 -8.54 15.12
N THR A 38 -8.09 -9.26 14.18
CA THR A 38 -7.66 -10.66 14.36
C THR A 38 -6.22 -10.79 14.87
N MET A 39 -5.43 -9.72 14.84
CA MET A 39 -4.03 -9.70 15.24
C MET A 39 -3.87 -9.68 16.75
N SER A 40 -2.86 -10.40 17.26
CA SER A 40 -2.40 -10.29 18.65
C SER A 40 -1.79 -8.92 18.94
N LEU A 41 -1.57 -8.59 20.20
CA LEU A 41 -0.90 -7.34 20.56
C LEU A 41 0.53 -7.29 20.02
N GLU A 42 1.26 -8.40 20.10
CA GLU A 42 2.62 -8.56 19.61
C GLU A 42 2.69 -8.34 18.10
N GLU A 43 1.75 -8.91 17.35
CA GLU A 43 1.65 -8.69 15.89
C GLU A 43 1.34 -7.23 15.57
N LYS A 44 0.42 -6.59 16.29
CA LYS A 44 0.13 -5.17 16.11
C LYS A 44 1.35 -4.30 16.38
N VAL A 45 2.13 -4.61 17.42
CA VAL A 45 3.39 -3.91 17.74
C VAL A 45 4.42 -4.15 16.62
N GLY A 46 4.57 -5.38 16.16
CA GLY A 46 5.45 -5.69 15.03
C GLY A 46 5.12 -4.85 13.78
N GLN A 47 3.84 -4.72 13.44
CA GLN A 47 3.40 -4.00 12.25
C GLN A 47 3.68 -2.48 12.27
N ILE A 48 3.93 -1.86 13.41
CA ILE A 48 4.37 -0.45 13.48
C ILE A 48 5.89 -0.29 13.38
N LEU A 49 6.64 -1.40 13.37
CA LEU A 49 8.09 -1.36 13.26
C LEU A 49 8.52 -1.36 11.80
N PHE A 50 9.43 -0.44 11.48
CA PHE A 50 10.11 -0.35 10.21
C PHE A 50 11.59 -0.66 10.47
N VAL A 51 12.00 -1.89 10.17
CA VAL A 51 13.26 -2.46 10.64
C VAL A 51 14.31 -2.46 9.53
N ARG A 52 15.57 -2.37 9.93
CA ARG A 52 16.70 -2.55 9.03
C ARG A 52 17.10 -4.03 9.00
N CYS A 53 17.15 -4.62 7.82
CA CYS A 53 17.78 -5.92 7.62
C CYS A 53 19.30 -5.75 7.64
N VAL A 54 19.99 -6.43 8.56
CA VAL A 54 21.43 -6.25 8.75
C VAL A 54 22.22 -7.21 7.86
N ASP A 55 21.80 -8.45 7.77
CA ASP A 55 22.34 -9.50 6.92
C ASP A 55 21.30 -10.62 6.72
N ASP A 56 21.61 -11.56 5.84
CA ASP A 56 20.69 -12.65 5.51
C ASP A 56 20.49 -13.63 6.69
N GLU A 57 21.47 -13.78 7.58
CA GLU A 57 21.39 -14.66 8.75
C GLU A 57 20.43 -14.12 9.79
N GLN A 58 20.36 -12.80 9.97
CA GLN A 58 19.48 -12.13 10.93
C GLN A 58 18.07 -11.91 10.37
N THR A 59 17.86 -12.15 9.08
CA THR A 59 16.56 -11.90 8.45
C THR A 59 15.45 -12.71 9.11
N ASP A 60 15.68 -13.97 9.42
CA ASP A 60 14.66 -14.84 10.00
C ASP A 60 14.27 -14.40 11.42
N ASP A 61 15.25 -13.97 12.21
CA ASP A 61 15.00 -13.42 13.55
C ASP A 61 14.18 -12.13 13.48
N LEU A 62 14.53 -11.23 12.53
CA LEU A 62 13.78 -10.00 12.30
C LEU A 62 12.36 -10.27 11.79
N MET A 63 12.17 -11.25 10.93
CA MET A 63 10.84 -11.60 10.42
C MET A 63 9.97 -12.26 11.51
N SER A 64 10.58 -12.87 12.53
CA SER A 64 9.83 -13.47 13.65
C SER A 64 9.01 -12.46 14.46
N ILE A 65 9.42 -11.18 14.49
CA ILE A 65 8.67 -10.10 15.15
C ILE A 65 7.55 -9.52 14.27
N LYS A 66 7.36 -10.05 13.05
CA LYS A 66 6.33 -9.63 12.08
C LYS A 66 6.34 -8.11 11.82
N PRO A 67 7.46 -7.53 11.37
CA PRO A 67 7.57 -6.09 11.15
C PRO A 67 6.61 -5.61 10.05
N GLY A 68 6.18 -4.35 10.10
CA GLY A 68 5.37 -3.72 9.06
C GLY A 68 6.19 -3.32 7.83
N GLY A 69 7.51 -3.23 7.94
CA GLY A 69 8.35 -2.88 6.80
C GLY A 69 9.85 -3.05 7.02
N ILE A 70 10.59 -2.97 5.93
CA ILE A 70 12.04 -3.10 5.88
C ILE A 70 12.64 -1.85 5.24
N LEU A 71 13.64 -1.25 5.91
CA LEU A 71 14.44 -0.16 5.41
C LEU A 71 15.73 -0.71 4.81
N MET A 72 15.89 -0.59 3.50
CA MET A 72 17.06 -1.02 2.76
C MET A 72 18.12 0.09 2.72
N PHE A 73 19.38 -0.29 2.85
CA PHE A 73 20.53 0.61 2.84
C PHE A 73 21.38 0.42 1.58
N GLY A 74 22.40 1.28 1.38
CA GLY A 74 23.25 1.25 0.18
C GLY A 74 23.83 -0.11 -0.15
N ARG A 75 24.29 -0.87 0.87
CA ARG A 75 24.80 -2.24 0.69
C ARG A 75 23.78 -3.23 0.15
N ASP A 76 22.49 -2.97 0.37
CA ASP A 76 21.41 -3.83 -0.14
C ASP A 76 21.17 -3.64 -1.62
N PHE A 77 21.76 -2.60 -2.21
CA PHE A 77 21.70 -2.28 -3.63
C PHE A 77 23.05 -2.41 -4.34
N GLU A 78 24.16 -2.49 -3.59
CA GLU A 78 25.51 -2.40 -4.12
C GLU A 78 25.80 -3.49 -5.15
N GLY A 79 26.13 -3.07 -6.38
CA GLY A 79 26.44 -3.95 -7.50
C GLY A 79 25.28 -4.71 -8.12
N LEU A 80 24.10 -4.69 -7.50
CA LEU A 80 22.94 -5.44 -7.96
C LEU A 80 22.31 -4.82 -9.20
N THR A 81 21.78 -5.66 -10.06
CA THR A 81 20.87 -5.28 -11.15
C THR A 81 19.44 -5.03 -10.61
N LYS A 82 18.59 -4.45 -11.45
CA LYS A 82 17.17 -4.24 -11.11
C LYS A 82 16.44 -5.54 -10.77
N ASP A 83 16.78 -6.62 -11.46
CA ASP A 83 16.09 -7.89 -11.23
C ASP A 83 16.58 -8.57 -9.95
N GLU A 84 17.88 -8.50 -9.63
CA GLU A 84 18.40 -8.98 -8.35
C GLU A 84 17.84 -8.22 -7.16
N VAL A 85 17.62 -6.89 -7.28
CA VAL A 85 16.94 -6.11 -6.23
C VAL A 85 15.49 -6.54 -6.07
N LYS A 86 14.77 -6.81 -7.16
CA LYS A 86 13.39 -7.34 -7.09
C LYS A 86 13.35 -8.71 -6.41
N GLU A 87 14.27 -9.62 -6.79
CA GLU A 87 14.38 -10.94 -6.18
C GLU A 87 14.66 -10.83 -4.67
N LYS A 88 15.56 -9.94 -4.27
CA LYS A 88 15.84 -9.67 -2.86
C LYS A 88 14.61 -9.15 -2.11
N ILE A 89 13.90 -8.18 -2.68
CA ILE A 89 12.65 -7.67 -2.11
C ILE A 89 11.61 -8.80 -2.02
N GLN A 90 11.47 -9.60 -3.06
CA GLN A 90 10.54 -10.72 -3.07
C GLN A 90 10.85 -11.73 -1.97
N SER A 91 12.15 -12.01 -1.72
CA SER A 91 12.56 -12.92 -0.65
C SER A 91 12.14 -12.44 0.75
N TYR A 92 12.05 -11.12 0.98
CA TYR A 92 11.51 -10.56 2.21
C TYR A 92 9.98 -10.69 2.27
N GLN A 93 9.30 -10.41 1.15
CA GLN A 93 7.84 -10.54 1.05
C GLN A 93 7.39 -11.99 1.30
N ASP A 94 8.11 -12.96 0.77
CA ASP A 94 7.80 -14.39 0.90
C ASP A 94 7.91 -14.90 2.35
N LYS A 95 8.61 -14.17 3.22
CA LYS A 95 8.76 -14.46 4.64
C LYS A 95 7.72 -13.77 5.52
N SER A 96 6.81 -12.99 4.94
CA SER A 96 5.82 -12.20 5.70
C SER A 96 4.40 -12.58 5.32
N ASP A 97 3.54 -12.81 6.32
CA ASP A 97 2.10 -13.05 6.12
C ASP A 97 1.36 -11.78 5.65
N ILE A 98 1.88 -10.61 6.03
CA ILE A 98 1.33 -9.30 5.68
C ILE A 98 2.34 -8.60 4.78
N PRO A 99 1.94 -8.06 3.61
CA PRO A 99 2.87 -7.40 2.72
C PRO A 99 3.67 -6.29 3.42
N LEU A 100 4.99 -6.39 3.30
CA LEU A 100 5.92 -5.43 3.91
C LEU A 100 5.97 -4.12 3.14
N ILE A 101 6.07 -3.01 3.85
CA ILE A 101 6.49 -1.74 3.27
C ILE A 101 8.00 -1.80 3.06
N ILE A 102 8.47 -1.58 1.84
CA ILE A 102 9.90 -1.52 1.53
C ILE A 102 10.28 -0.07 1.27
N GLY A 103 11.31 0.39 1.94
CA GLY A 103 11.80 1.76 1.80
C GLY A 103 13.32 1.86 1.75
N ALA A 104 13.81 3.00 1.31
CA ALA A 104 15.22 3.36 1.33
C ALA A 104 15.35 4.88 1.52
N ASP A 105 16.43 5.31 2.16
CA ASP A 105 16.77 6.73 2.23
C ASP A 105 17.35 7.18 0.89
N GLU A 106 16.62 7.98 0.14
CA GLU A 106 17.04 8.54 -1.13
C GLU A 106 16.85 10.06 -1.12
N GLU A 107 17.58 10.75 -0.23
CA GLU A 107 17.47 12.21 -0.05
C GLU A 107 18.16 13.01 -1.15
N GLY A 108 19.01 12.36 -1.91
CA GLY A 108 19.92 13.02 -2.86
C GLY A 108 21.20 13.57 -2.21
N GLY A 109 22.14 14.01 -3.03
CA GLY A 109 23.44 14.52 -2.56
C GLY A 109 24.27 13.44 -1.87
N THR A 110 24.46 13.57 -0.54
CA THR A 110 25.28 12.62 0.24
C THR A 110 24.50 11.38 0.71
N VAL A 111 23.19 11.49 0.84
CA VAL A 111 22.33 10.39 1.28
C VAL A 111 21.59 9.83 0.07
N VAL A 112 22.23 8.88 -0.58
CA VAL A 112 21.71 8.13 -1.71
C VAL A 112 21.98 6.65 -1.48
N ARG A 113 20.99 5.80 -1.75
CA ARG A 113 21.07 4.34 -1.58
C ARG A 113 20.91 3.63 -2.92
N VAL A 114 19.82 3.88 -3.59
CA VAL A 114 19.49 3.29 -4.88
C VAL A 114 20.32 3.93 -6.00
N SER A 115 20.34 5.27 -6.06
CA SER A 115 21.05 6.01 -7.11
C SER A 115 22.57 6.02 -6.98
N SER A 116 23.12 5.48 -5.87
CA SER A 116 24.56 5.22 -5.75
C SER A 116 25.02 4.05 -6.62
N ASN A 117 24.11 3.17 -7.04
CA ASN A 117 24.41 2.03 -7.89
C ASN A 117 24.11 2.36 -9.37
N PRO A 118 25.13 2.37 -10.27
CA PRO A 118 24.96 2.72 -11.67
C PRO A 118 24.08 1.72 -12.46
N ASN A 119 23.86 0.50 -11.95
CA ASN A 119 22.95 -0.47 -12.55
C ASN A 119 21.47 -0.11 -12.31
N LEU A 120 21.19 0.73 -11.31
CA LEU A 120 19.83 1.10 -10.90
C LEU A 120 19.45 2.50 -11.38
N ALA A 121 20.41 3.43 -11.37
CA ALA A 121 20.21 4.80 -11.83
C ALA A 121 21.41 5.28 -12.66
N PRO A 122 21.22 6.09 -13.71
CA PRO A 122 22.31 6.57 -14.56
C PRO A 122 23.25 7.53 -13.82
N GLU A 123 22.75 8.25 -12.81
CA GLU A 123 23.50 9.17 -11.97
C GLU A 123 22.91 9.25 -10.56
N LYS A 124 23.69 9.71 -9.60
CA LYS A 124 23.21 9.99 -8.25
C LYS A 124 22.19 11.12 -8.25
N PHE A 125 21.16 10.98 -7.48
CA PHE A 125 20.14 12.02 -7.33
C PHE A 125 20.73 13.24 -6.63
N LYS A 126 20.40 14.41 -7.13
CA LYS A 126 20.81 15.69 -6.57
C LYS A 126 20.04 15.96 -5.28
N SER A 127 20.68 16.60 -4.32
CA SER A 127 20.00 17.09 -3.14
C SER A 127 18.95 18.17 -3.49
N PRO A 128 17.94 18.39 -2.64
CA PRO A 128 16.97 19.48 -2.86
C PRO A 128 17.62 20.84 -3.06
N GLN A 129 18.73 21.12 -2.39
CA GLN A 129 19.48 22.37 -2.55
C GLN A 129 20.16 22.50 -3.92
N GLU A 130 20.71 21.38 -4.45
CA GLU A 130 21.34 21.36 -5.79
C GLU A 130 20.29 21.45 -6.91
N ILE A 131 19.05 21.06 -6.64
CA ILE A 131 17.93 21.21 -7.60
C ILE A 131 17.40 22.65 -7.59
N TYR A 132 17.39 23.29 -6.40
CA TYR A 132 16.87 24.65 -6.23
C TYR A 132 17.81 25.73 -6.81
N ASN A 133 19.13 25.52 -6.82
CA ASN A 133 20.13 26.46 -7.34
C ASN A 133 20.33 26.30 -8.85
#